data_0cecdbb5bacaa6c7ed5597556a0586ce
#
_entry.id   0cecdbb5bacaa6c7ed5597556a0586ce
#
_cell.length_a   1.000
_cell.length_b   1.000
_cell.length_c   1.000
_cell.angle_alpha   90.00
_cell.angle_beta   90.00
_cell.angle_gamma   90.00
#
_symmetry.space_group_name_H-M   'P 1'
#
loop_
_entity.id
_entity.type
_entity.pdbx_description
1 polymer ?
#
loop_
_entity_poly.entity_id
_entity_poly.type
_entity_poly.pdbx_seq_one_letter_code
_entity_poly.pdbx_strand_id
1 'polypeptide(L)'
;MITLKSPHEIEAMRRAGRLTSAARALAGAMIRPGITTQEIDRAVHDFICAQGAVPSFLNYNGFPASVCASVNDEVIHGIPGKRVLQEGDIVSIDVGAFLGGYHGDCCATFPCGKISEEAQRLIDVTRQSFFEGIAQATEGHRLGDVSAAIQQYVEDNGFSIDIGNNFHNFFSRVFLKQFVKIFFKILW
;
A
#
# COMPACT_ATOMS: atom_id res chain seq x y z
N MET A 1 19.13 -11.76 13.49
CA MET A 1 18.62 -13.14 13.74
C MET A 1 17.28 -13.27 13.06
N ILE A 2 17.07 -14.31 12.23
CA ILE A 2 15.76 -14.56 11.60
C ILE A 2 14.88 -15.27 12.63
N THR A 3 13.68 -14.73 12.89
CA THR A 3 12.72 -15.32 13.82
C THR A 3 11.55 -15.91 13.06
N LEU A 4 11.33 -17.20 13.18
CA LEU A 4 10.16 -17.86 12.63
C LEU A 4 8.95 -17.59 13.50
N LYS A 5 7.81 -17.26 12.86
CA LYS A 5 6.55 -17.02 13.57
C LYS A 5 5.84 -18.34 13.84
N SER A 6 5.29 -18.47 15.04
CA SER A 6 4.43 -19.59 15.41
C SER A 6 3.07 -19.52 14.68
N PRO A 7 2.31 -20.62 14.58
CA PRO A 7 0.97 -20.60 14.02
C PRO A 7 0.02 -19.59 14.70
N HIS A 8 0.15 -19.40 16.00
CA HIS A 8 -0.65 -18.41 16.75
C HIS A 8 -0.30 -16.97 16.34
N GLU A 9 0.98 -16.66 16.20
CA GLU A 9 1.44 -15.35 15.75
C GLU A 9 1.00 -15.08 14.31
N ILE A 10 1.11 -16.07 13.42
CA ILE A 10 0.63 -15.95 12.03
C ILE A 10 -0.87 -15.64 11.99
N GLU A 11 -1.69 -16.27 12.84
CA GLU A 11 -3.12 -15.97 12.89
C GLU A 11 -3.40 -14.57 13.44
N ALA A 12 -2.63 -14.09 14.41
CA ALA A 12 -2.73 -12.72 14.91
C ALA A 12 -2.34 -11.71 13.80
N MET A 13 -1.27 -11.96 13.06
CA MET A 13 -0.86 -11.15 11.90
C MET A 13 -1.94 -11.17 10.81
N ARG A 14 -2.56 -12.33 10.55
CA ARG A 14 -3.65 -12.45 9.57
C ARG A 14 -4.86 -11.60 9.94
N ARG A 15 -5.21 -11.54 11.23
CA ARG A 15 -6.31 -10.67 11.71
C ARG A 15 -6.00 -9.20 11.50
N ALA A 16 -4.78 -8.76 11.85
CA ALA A 16 -4.33 -7.39 11.58
C ALA A 16 -4.37 -7.06 10.08
N GLY A 17 -3.87 -7.97 9.23
CA GLY A 17 -3.88 -7.81 7.78
C GLY A 17 -5.29 -7.74 7.18
N ARG A 18 -6.23 -8.56 7.66
CA ARG A 18 -7.65 -8.50 7.22
C ARG A 18 -8.29 -7.17 7.58
N LEU A 19 -8.07 -6.67 8.80
CA LEU A 19 -8.57 -5.37 9.21
C LEU A 19 -8.01 -4.25 8.34
N THR A 20 -6.71 -4.25 8.10
CA THR A 20 -6.04 -3.24 7.26
C THR A 20 -6.57 -3.28 5.83
N SER A 21 -6.76 -4.49 5.26
CA SER A 21 -7.34 -4.65 3.92
C SER A 21 -8.79 -4.13 3.85
N ALA A 22 -9.59 -4.34 4.89
CA ALA A 22 -10.95 -3.80 4.97
C ALA A 22 -10.95 -2.26 5.06
N ALA A 23 -10.05 -1.68 5.84
CA ALA A 23 -9.87 -0.23 5.95
C ALA A 23 -9.45 0.39 4.61
N ARG A 24 -8.53 -0.25 3.89
CA ARG A 24 -8.15 0.16 2.53
C ARG A 24 -9.32 0.08 1.54
N ALA A 25 -10.11 -0.99 1.61
CA ALA A 25 -11.29 -1.15 0.76
C ALA A 25 -12.35 -0.05 1.04
N LEU A 26 -12.55 0.33 2.29
CA LEU A 26 -13.38 1.47 2.68
C LEU A 26 -12.88 2.75 2.04
N ALA A 27 -11.58 3.06 2.16
CA ALA A 27 -10.97 4.24 1.55
C ALA A 27 -11.19 4.25 0.03
N GLY A 28 -10.93 3.12 -0.64
CA GLY A 28 -11.13 2.99 -2.09
C GLY A 28 -12.58 3.24 -2.53
N ALA A 29 -13.56 2.72 -1.76
CA ALA A 29 -14.98 2.93 -2.04
C ALA A 29 -15.44 4.40 -1.87
N MET A 30 -14.68 5.20 -1.12
CA MET A 30 -14.98 6.62 -0.93
C MET A 30 -14.43 7.51 -2.05
N ILE A 31 -13.46 7.02 -2.83
CA ILE A 31 -12.78 7.82 -3.87
C ILE A 31 -13.77 8.18 -4.97
N ARG A 32 -14.01 9.47 -5.10
CA ARG A 32 -14.83 10.10 -6.13
C ARG A 32 -14.47 11.57 -6.28
N PRO A 33 -14.78 12.21 -7.40
CA PRO A 33 -14.64 13.64 -7.54
C PRO A 33 -15.38 14.40 -6.43
N GLY A 34 -14.76 15.43 -5.89
CA GLY A 34 -15.33 16.30 -4.84
C GLY A 34 -15.05 15.88 -3.41
N ILE A 35 -14.53 14.69 -3.14
CA ILE A 35 -14.10 14.30 -1.79
C ILE A 35 -12.71 14.85 -1.48
N THR A 36 -12.44 15.20 -0.24
CA THR A 36 -11.10 15.56 0.22
C THR A 36 -10.33 14.34 0.73
N THR A 37 -9.01 14.38 0.64
CA THR A 37 -8.16 13.32 1.22
C THR A 37 -8.28 13.26 2.74
N GLN A 38 -8.62 14.38 3.40
CA GLN A 38 -8.89 14.42 4.84
C GLN A 38 -10.17 13.69 5.25
N GLU A 39 -11.23 13.75 4.43
CA GLU A 39 -12.46 12.98 4.69
C GLU A 39 -12.21 11.48 4.62
N ILE A 40 -11.38 11.04 3.68
CA ILE A 40 -10.95 9.64 3.57
C ILE A 40 -10.15 9.23 4.82
N ASP A 41 -9.17 10.03 5.22
CA ASP A 41 -8.37 9.79 6.42
C ASP A 41 -9.23 9.62 7.67
N ARG A 42 -10.17 10.54 7.89
CA ARG A 42 -11.06 10.49 9.04
C ARG A 42 -11.91 9.22 9.07
N ALA A 43 -12.49 8.85 7.93
CA ALA A 43 -13.32 7.66 7.85
C ALA A 43 -12.52 6.38 8.13
N VAL A 44 -11.28 6.29 7.62
CA VAL A 44 -10.40 5.15 7.88
C VAL A 44 -9.96 5.12 9.34
N HIS A 45 -9.62 6.28 9.92
CA HIS A 45 -9.32 6.40 11.34
C HIS A 45 -10.44 5.83 12.20
N ASP A 46 -11.66 6.34 11.98
CA ASP A 46 -12.83 5.96 12.75
C ASP A 46 -13.15 4.46 12.60
N PHE A 47 -13.00 3.93 11.38
CA PHE A 47 -13.19 2.51 11.11
C PHE A 47 -12.19 1.64 11.88
N ILE A 48 -10.89 1.97 11.85
CA ILE A 48 -9.86 1.20 12.55
C ILE A 48 -10.10 1.24 14.07
N CYS A 49 -10.38 2.42 14.62
CA CYS A 49 -10.66 2.59 16.05
C CYS A 49 -11.92 1.83 16.50
N ALA A 50 -12.98 1.82 15.69
CA ALA A 50 -14.21 1.07 15.98
C ALA A 50 -14.00 -0.45 16.05
N GLN A 51 -12.94 -0.98 15.44
CA GLN A 51 -12.54 -2.39 15.52
C GLN A 51 -11.62 -2.69 16.72
N GLY A 52 -11.40 -1.74 17.64
CA GLY A 52 -10.49 -1.88 18.77
C GLY A 52 -9.01 -1.91 18.38
N ALA A 53 -8.66 -1.40 17.22
CA ALA A 53 -7.32 -1.29 16.69
C ALA A 53 -6.82 0.16 16.72
N VAL A 54 -5.54 0.34 16.42
CA VAL A 54 -4.91 1.68 16.36
C VAL A 54 -4.35 1.90 14.96
N PRO A 55 -4.58 3.07 14.32
CA PRO A 55 -3.89 3.42 13.07
C PRO A 55 -2.38 3.43 13.26
N SER A 56 -1.66 2.65 12.45
CA SER A 56 -0.21 2.44 12.64
C SER A 56 0.64 3.66 12.27
N PHE A 57 0.12 4.52 11.38
CA PHE A 57 0.89 5.65 10.85
C PHE A 57 0.74 6.92 11.70
N LEU A 58 -0.40 7.06 12.37
CA LEU A 58 -0.68 8.25 13.20
C LEU A 58 0.39 8.40 14.28
N ASN A 59 1.04 9.56 14.30
CA ASN A 59 2.15 9.91 15.19
C ASN A 59 3.45 9.08 15.01
N TYR A 60 3.50 8.18 14.02
CA TYR A 60 4.75 7.47 13.73
C TYR A 60 5.76 8.45 13.09
N ASN A 61 6.86 8.71 13.78
CA ASN A 61 7.88 9.70 13.39
C ASN A 61 7.28 11.09 13.06
N GLY A 62 6.20 11.48 13.76
CA GLY A 62 5.53 12.76 13.56
C GLY A 62 4.55 12.82 12.38
N PHE A 63 4.24 11.68 11.74
CA PHE A 63 3.24 11.64 10.67
C PHE A 63 1.84 11.97 11.23
N PRO A 64 1.10 12.95 10.67
CA PRO A 64 -0.07 13.53 11.35
C PRO A 64 -1.40 12.82 11.02
N ALA A 65 -1.40 11.73 10.25
CA ALA A 65 -2.60 11.12 9.70
C ALA A 65 -2.62 9.60 9.87
N SER A 66 -3.78 8.98 9.67
CA SER A 66 -3.99 7.54 9.79
C SER A 66 -3.71 6.78 8.51
N VAL A 67 -3.76 7.47 7.36
CA VAL A 67 -3.44 6.93 6.04
C VAL A 67 -2.43 7.82 5.32
N CYS A 68 -1.73 7.26 4.32
CA CYS A 68 -1.11 8.07 3.29
C CYS A 68 -2.04 8.10 2.07
N ALA A 69 -2.30 9.28 1.53
CA ALA A 69 -3.11 9.48 0.34
C ALA A 69 -2.28 10.25 -0.70
N SER A 70 -1.60 9.52 -1.58
CA SER A 70 -0.74 10.09 -2.61
C SER A 70 -1.49 10.20 -3.92
N VAL A 71 -1.63 11.40 -4.46
CA VAL A 71 -2.45 11.69 -5.64
C VAL A 71 -1.55 11.96 -6.84
N ASN A 72 -1.78 11.27 -7.95
CA ASN A 72 -1.05 11.41 -9.20
C ASN A 72 0.48 11.26 -9.02
N ASP A 73 1.25 12.33 -9.24
CA ASP A 73 2.71 12.34 -9.18
C ASP A 73 3.29 12.35 -7.75
N GLU A 74 2.44 12.39 -6.74
CA GLU A 74 2.91 12.26 -5.36
C GLU A 74 3.47 10.87 -5.14
N VAL A 75 4.79 10.83 -4.96
CA VAL A 75 5.55 9.57 -4.97
C VAL A 75 5.15 8.64 -3.82
N ILE A 76 5.14 9.11 -2.55
CA ILE A 76 4.64 8.41 -1.34
C ILE A 76 4.32 9.39 -0.24
N HIS A 77 3.73 8.82 0.82
CA HIS A 77 3.50 9.47 2.10
C HIS A 77 2.74 10.79 1.93
N GLY A 78 1.87 10.89 0.91
CA GLY A 78 0.97 12.04 0.76
C GLY A 78 0.18 12.25 2.04
N ILE A 79 0.30 13.43 2.64
CA ILE A 79 -0.39 13.77 3.90
C ILE A 79 -1.81 14.18 3.56
N PRO A 80 -2.84 13.47 4.07
CA PRO A 80 -4.23 13.86 3.89
C PRO A 80 -4.51 15.28 4.34
N GLY A 81 -5.28 16.00 3.54
CA GLY A 81 -5.58 17.40 3.79
C GLY A 81 -6.80 17.89 3.02
N LYS A 82 -6.86 19.20 2.80
CA LYS A 82 -7.97 19.88 2.09
C LYS A 82 -7.96 19.68 0.57
N ARG A 83 -7.03 18.88 0.03
CA ARG A 83 -7.00 18.56 -1.40
C ARG A 83 -8.29 17.86 -1.78
N VAL A 84 -9.01 18.43 -2.73
CA VAL A 84 -10.23 17.87 -3.31
C VAL A 84 -9.84 17.01 -4.51
N LEU A 85 -10.29 15.77 -4.54
CA LEU A 85 -10.06 14.86 -5.66
C LEU A 85 -10.90 15.26 -6.86
N GLN A 86 -10.33 15.11 -8.05
CA GLN A 86 -10.93 15.48 -9.32
C GLN A 86 -11.11 14.25 -10.22
N GLU A 87 -11.99 14.38 -11.20
CA GLU A 87 -12.14 13.41 -12.28
C GLU A 87 -10.80 13.21 -12.99
N GLY A 88 -10.39 11.97 -13.15
CA GLY A 88 -9.12 11.62 -13.80
C GLY A 88 -7.94 11.42 -12.83
N ASP A 89 -8.06 11.79 -11.55
CA ASP A 89 -7.02 11.51 -10.56
C ASP A 89 -6.86 10.00 -10.33
N ILE A 90 -5.64 9.58 -10.04
CA ILE A 90 -5.34 8.27 -9.46
C ILE A 90 -4.82 8.48 -8.03
N VAL A 91 -5.31 7.69 -7.08
CA VAL A 91 -5.03 7.89 -5.66
C VAL A 91 -4.49 6.62 -5.05
N SER A 92 -3.25 6.67 -4.58
CA SER A 92 -2.63 5.59 -3.83
C SER A 92 -2.93 5.74 -2.35
N ILE A 93 -3.71 4.81 -1.83
CA ILE A 93 -4.05 4.75 -0.41
C ILE A 93 -3.20 3.69 0.28
N ASP A 94 -2.40 4.11 1.24
CA ASP A 94 -1.59 3.24 2.09
C ASP A 94 -2.13 3.29 3.52
N VAL A 95 -2.42 2.13 4.08
CA VAL A 95 -3.09 1.96 5.38
C VAL A 95 -2.31 1.00 6.24
N GLY A 96 -2.10 1.37 7.49
CA GLY A 96 -1.57 0.50 8.53
C GLY A 96 -2.49 0.42 9.74
N ALA A 97 -2.71 -0.78 10.29
CA ALA A 97 -3.47 -0.96 11.52
C ALA A 97 -2.74 -1.91 12.49
N PHE A 98 -2.70 -1.52 13.77
CA PHE A 98 -2.14 -2.31 14.84
C PHE A 98 -3.26 -2.99 15.61
N LEU A 99 -3.26 -4.33 15.61
CA LEU A 99 -4.27 -5.14 16.29
C LEU A 99 -3.62 -6.38 16.94
N GLY A 100 -3.88 -6.61 18.21
CA GLY A 100 -3.43 -7.83 18.91
C GLY A 100 -1.92 -8.04 18.92
N GLY A 101 -1.14 -6.96 19.00
CA GLY A 101 0.33 -7.01 19.06
C GLY A 101 1.01 -7.00 17.68
N TYR A 102 0.26 -6.96 16.58
CA TYR A 102 0.81 -7.00 15.21
C TYR A 102 0.26 -5.88 14.33
N HIS A 103 1.10 -5.43 13.40
CA HIS A 103 0.71 -4.48 12.37
C HIS A 103 0.28 -5.21 11.11
N GLY A 104 -0.87 -4.82 10.55
CA GLY A 104 -1.18 -5.02 9.15
C GLY A 104 -0.77 -3.77 8.37
N ASP A 105 -0.37 -3.93 7.12
CA ASP A 105 0.06 -2.84 6.25
C ASP A 105 -0.29 -3.21 4.81
N CYS A 106 -1.01 -2.35 4.11
CA CYS A 106 -1.35 -2.59 2.71
C CYS A 106 -1.68 -1.30 1.96
N CYS A 107 -1.36 -1.29 0.69
CA CYS A 107 -1.66 -0.18 -0.19
C CYS A 107 -2.38 -0.64 -1.47
N ALA A 108 -3.12 0.26 -2.10
CA ALA A 108 -3.62 0.11 -3.46
C ALA A 108 -3.88 1.47 -4.09
N THR A 109 -3.86 1.51 -5.43
CA THR A 109 -4.23 2.69 -6.19
C THR A 109 -5.63 2.55 -6.74
N PHE A 110 -6.39 3.62 -6.62
CA PHE A 110 -7.78 3.69 -7.03
C PHE A 110 -8.00 4.84 -8.02
N PRO A 111 -8.82 4.63 -9.07
CA PRO A 111 -9.23 5.70 -9.97
C PRO A 111 -10.26 6.62 -9.29
N CYS A 112 -10.17 7.91 -9.57
CA CYS A 112 -11.18 8.90 -9.20
C CYS A 112 -12.01 9.25 -10.44
N GLY A 113 -13.18 8.65 -10.58
CA GLY A 113 -13.99 8.75 -11.77
C GLY A 113 -13.37 8.07 -12.99
N LYS A 114 -13.49 8.69 -14.16
CA LYS A 114 -12.93 8.16 -15.41
C LYS A 114 -11.48 8.62 -15.58
N ILE A 115 -10.54 7.68 -15.56
CA ILE A 115 -9.11 7.91 -15.78
C ILE A 115 -8.69 7.61 -17.22
N SER A 116 -7.47 7.97 -17.61
CA SER A 116 -6.91 7.62 -18.91
C SER A 116 -6.64 6.11 -19.03
N GLU A 117 -6.59 5.59 -20.24
CA GLU A 117 -6.23 4.19 -20.51
C GLU A 117 -4.81 3.87 -20.02
N GLU A 118 -3.88 4.82 -20.14
CA GLU A 118 -2.52 4.70 -19.67
C GLU A 118 -2.47 4.58 -18.14
N ALA A 119 -3.22 5.42 -17.40
CA ALA A 119 -3.32 5.35 -15.96
C ALA A 119 -3.97 4.02 -15.49
N GLN A 120 -5.02 3.56 -16.19
CA GLN A 120 -5.62 2.27 -15.87
C GLN A 120 -4.64 1.12 -16.11
N ARG A 121 -3.93 1.13 -17.23
CA ARG A 121 -2.91 0.12 -17.54
C ARG A 121 -1.79 0.12 -16.50
N LEU A 122 -1.36 1.29 -16.03
CA LEU A 122 -0.37 1.42 -14.96
C LEU A 122 -0.85 0.74 -13.66
N ILE A 123 -2.09 0.99 -13.26
CA ILE A 123 -2.71 0.35 -12.07
C ILE A 123 -2.75 -1.18 -12.24
N ASP A 124 -3.19 -1.65 -13.40
CA ASP A 124 -3.35 -3.09 -13.66
C ASP A 124 -2.01 -3.83 -13.70
N VAL A 125 -1.01 -3.27 -14.39
CA VAL A 125 0.35 -3.83 -14.46
C VAL A 125 0.99 -3.86 -13.06
N THR A 126 0.85 -2.77 -12.30
CA THR A 126 1.36 -2.70 -10.94
C THR A 126 0.70 -3.76 -10.05
N ARG A 127 -0.61 -3.90 -10.14
CA ARG A 127 -1.34 -4.92 -9.38
C ARG A 127 -0.90 -6.34 -9.76
N GLN A 128 -0.75 -6.64 -11.05
CA GLN A 128 -0.34 -7.97 -11.49
C GLN A 128 1.11 -8.27 -11.10
N SER A 129 2.01 -7.29 -11.19
CA SER A 129 3.42 -7.48 -10.80
C SER A 129 3.57 -8.00 -9.36
N PHE A 130 2.65 -7.63 -8.47
CA PHE A 130 2.60 -8.19 -7.13
C PHE A 130 2.40 -9.69 -7.13
N PHE A 131 1.45 -10.19 -7.87
CA PHE A 131 1.17 -11.62 -7.90
C PHE A 131 2.33 -12.39 -8.54
N GLU A 132 3.02 -11.81 -9.52
CA GLU A 132 4.24 -12.39 -10.09
C GLU A 132 5.35 -12.48 -9.03
N GLY A 133 5.52 -11.42 -8.23
CA GLY A 133 6.47 -11.44 -7.11
C GLY A 133 6.10 -12.45 -6.02
N ILE A 134 4.84 -12.46 -5.58
CA ILE A 134 4.36 -13.39 -4.54
C ILE A 134 4.52 -14.85 -4.97
N ALA A 135 4.37 -15.17 -6.24
CA ALA A 135 4.60 -16.52 -6.75
C ALA A 135 6.03 -17.02 -6.51
N GLN A 136 7.01 -16.10 -6.39
CA GLN A 136 8.40 -16.42 -6.05
C GLN A 136 8.65 -16.55 -4.54
N ALA A 137 7.69 -16.18 -3.68
CA ALA A 137 7.84 -16.20 -2.23
C ALA A 137 7.62 -17.61 -1.65
N THR A 138 8.40 -18.58 -2.13
CA THR A 138 8.33 -19.99 -1.76
C THR A 138 9.67 -20.52 -1.27
N GLU A 139 9.67 -21.70 -0.66
CA GLU A 139 10.89 -22.36 -0.18
C GLU A 139 11.91 -22.53 -1.33
N GLY A 140 13.17 -22.24 -1.02
CA GLY A 140 14.28 -22.31 -2.00
C GLY A 140 14.53 -20.98 -2.76
N HIS A 141 13.62 -20.04 -2.73
CA HIS A 141 13.78 -18.71 -3.34
C HIS A 141 14.36 -17.69 -2.37
N ARG A 142 14.99 -16.68 -2.93
CA ARG A 142 15.54 -15.52 -2.20
C ARG A 142 14.61 -14.31 -2.36
N LEU A 143 14.72 -13.34 -1.46
CA LEU A 143 13.99 -12.08 -1.60
C LEU A 143 14.30 -11.35 -2.92
N GLY A 144 15.53 -11.50 -3.43
CA GLY A 144 15.91 -10.97 -4.75
C GLY A 144 15.10 -11.56 -5.90
N ASP A 145 14.69 -12.82 -5.82
CA ASP A 145 13.88 -13.47 -6.87
C ASP A 145 12.49 -12.84 -6.95
N VAL A 146 11.90 -12.50 -5.80
CA VAL A 146 10.62 -11.75 -5.72
C VAL A 146 10.76 -10.39 -6.39
N SER A 147 11.82 -9.63 -6.05
CA SER A 147 12.06 -8.30 -6.63
C SER A 147 12.31 -8.38 -8.14
N ALA A 148 13.10 -9.36 -8.58
CA ALA A 148 13.41 -9.57 -9.99
C ALA A 148 12.16 -9.91 -10.81
N ALA A 149 11.26 -10.76 -10.29
CA ALA A 149 10.02 -11.11 -10.97
C ALA A 149 9.08 -9.92 -11.12
N ILE A 150 8.98 -9.08 -10.08
CA ILE A 150 8.21 -7.84 -10.13
C ILE A 150 8.78 -6.90 -11.19
N GLN A 151 10.10 -6.67 -11.15
CA GLN A 151 10.78 -5.79 -12.10
C GLN A 151 10.60 -6.27 -13.54
N GLN A 152 10.87 -7.52 -13.80
CA GLN A 152 10.76 -8.10 -15.13
C GLN A 152 9.35 -7.92 -15.70
N TYR A 153 8.32 -8.23 -14.89
CA TYR A 153 6.94 -8.06 -15.34
C TYR A 153 6.59 -6.62 -15.68
N VAL A 154 7.04 -5.64 -14.87
CA VAL A 154 6.80 -4.22 -15.11
C VAL A 154 7.49 -3.76 -16.38
N GLU A 155 8.76 -4.14 -16.58
CA GLU A 155 9.56 -3.77 -17.76
C GLU A 155 9.02 -4.40 -19.05
N ASP A 156 8.62 -5.67 -19.01
CA ASP A 156 7.98 -6.37 -20.14
C ASP A 156 6.66 -5.72 -20.58
N ASN A 157 6.01 -5.00 -19.67
CA ASN A 157 4.80 -4.24 -19.96
C ASN A 157 5.08 -2.76 -20.31
N GLY A 158 6.33 -2.37 -20.54
CA GLY A 158 6.72 -1.04 -21.01
C GLY A 158 6.71 0.05 -19.95
N PHE A 159 6.70 -0.33 -18.66
CA PHE A 159 6.91 0.57 -17.55
C PHE A 159 8.31 0.37 -16.95
N SER A 160 8.76 1.28 -16.11
CA SER A 160 10.04 1.16 -15.41
C SER A 160 9.86 1.20 -13.91
N ILE A 161 10.78 0.52 -13.22
CA ILE A 161 10.93 0.65 -11.78
C ILE A 161 12.07 1.62 -11.51
N ASP A 162 11.83 2.66 -10.74
CA ASP A 162 12.90 3.53 -10.28
C ASP A 162 13.62 2.89 -9.08
N ILE A 163 14.84 2.43 -9.34
CA ILE A 163 15.75 1.90 -8.33
C ILE A 163 16.61 3.07 -7.86
N GLY A 164 16.07 3.89 -6.94
CA GLY A 164 16.86 4.96 -6.33
C GLY A 164 18.10 4.41 -5.60
N ASN A 165 19.21 5.18 -5.63
CA ASN A 165 20.54 4.82 -5.12
C ASN A 165 20.65 4.53 -3.61
N ASN A 166 19.56 4.49 -2.88
CA ASN A 166 19.50 4.08 -1.48
C ASN A 166 18.41 3.04 -1.28
N PHE A 167 18.70 1.99 -0.53
CA PHE A 167 17.78 0.92 -0.15
C PHE A 167 16.43 1.41 0.42
N HIS A 168 16.34 2.69 0.78
CA HIS A 168 15.14 3.39 1.22
C HIS A 168 14.37 4.09 0.08
N ASN A 169 14.97 4.22 -1.12
CA ASN A 169 14.42 4.91 -2.29
C ASN A 169 14.09 3.97 -3.45
N PHE A 170 13.83 2.71 -3.18
CA PHE A 170 13.68 1.66 -4.20
C PHE A 170 12.48 1.83 -5.15
N PHE A 171 11.66 2.86 -5.01
CA PHE A 171 10.40 2.97 -5.76
C PHE A 171 9.99 4.41 -6.06
N SER A 172 10.54 5.06 -7.06
CA SER A 172 9.99 6.31 -7.57
C SER A 172 9.82 6.28 -9.09
N ARG A 173 8.66 6.39 -9.47
CA ARG A 173 7.89 6.78 -10.65
C ARG A 173 6.81 5.81 -11.08
N VAL A 174 6.88 4.53 -10.71
CA VAL A 174 5.78 3.60 -10.89
C VAL A 174 5.57 2.84 -9.60
N PHE A 175 4.51 2.99 -8.99
CA PHE A 175 3.72 2.30 -7.97
C PHE A 175 4.26 1.04 -7.25
N LEU A 176 5.52 0.69 -7.28
CA LEU A 176 6.05 -0.46 -6.55
C LEU A 176 6.22 -0.22 -5.04
N LYS A 177 5.99 0.99 -4.55
CA LYS A 177 6.05 1.34 -3.12
C LYS A 177 5.11 0.55 -2.23
N GLN A 178 4.06 0.02 -2.80
CA GLN A 178 3.03 -0.72 -2.09
C GLN A 178 3.49 -2.11 -1.63
N PHE A 179 4.56 -2.66 -2.20
CA PHE A 179 4.87 -4.07 -2.06
C PHE A 179 5.95 -4.40 -1.06
N VAL A 180 6.99 -3.61 -1.00
CA VAL A 180 8.14 -3.91 -0.14
C VAL A 180 7.82 -3.75 1.33
N LYS A 181 6.92 -2.82 1.70
CA LYS A 181 6.51 -2.68 3.10
C LYS A 181 5.74 -3.89 3.64
N ILE A 182 4.87 -4.48 2.84
CA ILE A 182 4.12 -5.68 3.25
C ILE A 182 5.08 -6.86 3.44
N PHE A 183 6.05 -7.03 2.54
CA PHE A 183 6.98 -8.15 2.59
C PHE A 183 8.02 -8.02 3.72
N PHE A 184 8.56 -6.83 3.94
CA PHE A 184 9.55 -6.61 5.01
C PHE A 184 8.95 -6.69 6.42
N LYS A 185 7.70 -6.30 6.63
CA LYS A 185 7.05 -6.42 7.95
C LYS A 185 6.50 -7.82 8.25
N ILE A 186 6.30 -8.66 7.25
CA ILE A 186 5.95 -10.07 7.44
C ILE A 186 7.20 -10.91 7.75
N LEU A 187 8.40 -10.46 7.31
CA LEU A 187 9.66 -11.19 7.49
C LEU A 187 10.56 -10.65 8.62
N TRP A 188 10.22 -9.50 9.22
CA TRP A 188 10.86 -8.90 10.40
C TRP A 188 9.81 -8.79 11.50
#